data_002eac2d6bc3efcce5fd55ee88e9513d
#
_entry.id   002eac2d6bc3efcce5fd55ee88e9513d
#
_cell.length_a   1.000
_cell.length_b   1.000
_cell.length_c   1.000
_cell.angle_alpha   90.00
_cell.angle_beta   90.00
_cell.angle_gamma   90.00
#
_symmetry.space_group_name_H-M   'P 1'
#
loop_
_entity.id
_entity.type
_entity.pdbx_description
1 polymer ?
#
loop_
_entity_poly.entity_id
_entity_poly.type
_entity_poly.pdbx_seq_one_letter_code
_entity_poly.pdbx_strand_id
1 'polypeptide(L)'
;QSGFFTVKTEQGLIVCQLRGKLKQGRAIGDIAAIGDKVHITVLTDGSGVIEEVEERERAIVRLDPRPQGDYQQVLLANPDQAVFVFACAHPSPKLRMLDRFLVIAEKQNIPAVIIANKIDLVENAQKLFGLYETIGYRVLYASTKTGAGIEELKSTLRGKISAFAGP
;
A
#
# COMPACT_ATOMS: atom_id res chain seq x y z
N GLN A 1 14.02 10.98 -10.70
CA GLN A 1 14.26 9.59 -10.28
C GLN A 1 15.57 9.14 -10.88
N SER A 2 16.44 8.56 -10.08
CA SER A 2 17.84 8.24 -10.43
C SER A 2 17.99 7.08 -11.44
N GLY A 3 16.92 6.44 -11.86
CA GLY A 3 16.94 5.28 -12.77
C GLY A 3 17.51 4.00 -12.18
N PHE A 4 17.77 3.98 -10.86
CA PHE A 4 18.21 2.79 -10.13
C PHE A 4 17.09 2.26 -9.24
N PHE A 5 16.97 0.94 -9.18
CA PHE A 5 15.96 0.21 -8.42
C PHE A 5 16.64 -0.83 -7.54
N THR A 6 16.23 -0.94 -6.30
CA THR A 6 16.69 -2.03 -5.42
C THR A 6 15.70 -3.17 -5.53
N VAL A 7 16.14 -4.31 -6.04
CA VAL A 7 15.34 -5.52 -6.21
C VAL A 7 15.70 -6.51 -5.13
N LYS A 8 14.68 -7.03 -4.44
CA LYS A 8 14.82 -8.10 -3.46
C LYS A 8 14.78 -9.44 -4.16
N THR A 9 15.82 -10.24 -4.00
CA THR A 9 15.92 -11.61 -4.51
C THR A 9 16.12 -12.62 -3.38
N GLU A 10 16.11 -13.90 -3.67
CA GLU A 10 16.45 -14.94 -2.70
C GLU A 10 17.88 -14.82 -2.18
N GLN A 11 18.81 -14.27 -2.99
CA GLN A 11 20.23 -14.08 -2.65
C GLN A 11 20.51 -12.75 -1.96
N GLY A 12 19.50 -11.87 -1.81
CA GLY A 12 19.64 -10.56 -1.16
C GLY A 12 19.14 -9.41 -2.02
N LEU A 13 19.61 -8.20 -1.72
CA LEU A 13 19.25 -6.98 -2.41
C LEU A 13 20.24 -6.69 -3.55
N ILE A 14 19.73 -6.48 -4.74
CA ILE A 14 20.53 -6.16 -5.94
C ILE A 14 20.08 -4.80 -6.47
N VAL A 15 21.04 -3.93 -6.77
CA VAL A 15 20.80 -2.64 -7.42
C VAL A 15 20.71 -2.86 -8.93
N CYS A 16 19.55 -2.53 -9.51
CA CYS A 16 19.26 -2.78 -10.91
C CYS A 16 18.97 -1.48 -11.67
N GLN A 17 19.16 -1.52 -12.97
CA GLN A 17 18.70 -0.50 -13.91
C GLN A 17 17.66 -1.09 -14.87
N LEU A 18 16.78 -0.25 -15.38
CA LEU A 18 15.85 -0.66 -16.44
C LEU A 18 16.59 -0.88 -17.75
N ARG A 19 16.30 -1.98 -18.44
CA ARG A 19 16.77 -2.20 -19.81
C ARG A 19 16.24 -1.10 -20.75
N GLY A 20 17.10 -0.67 -21.67
CA GLY A 20 16.76 0.44 -22.58
C GLY A 20 15.47 0.28 -23.37
N LYS A 21 15.08 -0.96 -23.73
CA LYS A 21 13.82 -1.27 -24.39
C LYS A 21 12.58 -0.85 -23.57
N LEU A 22 12.62 -1.00 -22.25
CA LEU A 22 11.51 -0.63 -21.36
C LEU A 22 11.31 0.88 -21.29
N LYS A 23 12.34 1.67 -21.58
CA LYS A 23 12.30 3.14 -21.56
C LYS A 23 11.69 3.76 -22.82
N GLN A 24 11.51 2.98 -23.89
CA GLN A 24 11.06 3.48 -25.20
C GLN A 24 9.53 3.47 -25.37
N GLY A 25 8.78 2.82 -24.46
CA GLY A 25 7.31 2.82 -24.48
C GLY A 25 6.72 4.11 -23.90
N ARG A 26 5.65 4.65 -24.50
CA ARG A 26 4.79 5.65 -23.84
C ARG A 26 4.02 4.96 -22.73
N ALA A 27 4.60 4.91 -21.54
CA ALA A 27 3.87 4.43 -20.38
C ALA A 27 2.89 5.52 -19.90
N ILE A 28 1.63 5.16 -19.71
CA ILE A 28 0.62 6.01 -19.06
C ILE A 28 0.94 6.18 -17.55
N GLY A 29 1.98 5.50 -17.06
CA GLY A 29 2.41 5.52 -15.67
C GLY A 29 3.87 5.09 -15.50
N ASP A 30 4.28 4.88 -14.26
CA ASP A 30 5.64 4.44 -13.95
C ASP A 30 5.92 3.05 -14.54
N ILE A 31 7.04 2.92 -15.27
CA ILE A 31 7.49 1.65 -15.87
C ILE A 31 7.73 0.60 -14.79
N ALA A 32 8.40 1.01 -13.71
CA ALA A 32 8.61 0.20 -12.53
C ALA A 32 8.36 1.02 -11.27
N ALA A 33 7.69 0.43 -10.30
CA ALA A 33 7.32 1.03 -9.02
C ALA A 33 7.64 0.08 -7.85
N ILE A 34 7.58 0.59 -6.64
CA ILE A 34 7.75 -0.24 -5.43
C ILE A 34 6.63 -1.30 -5.40
N GLY A 35 7.03 -2.56 -5.19
CA GLY A 35 6.10 -3.70 -5.14
C GLY A 35 5.91 -4.43 -6.47
N ASP A 36 6.49 -3.93 -7.57
CA ASP A 36 6.48 -4.67 -8.83
C ASP A 36 7.29 -5.97 -8.73
N LYS A 37 6.78 -7.01 -9.36
CA LYS A 37 7.52 -8.23 -9.64
C LYS A 37 8.28 -8.04 -10.93
N VAL A 38 9.57 -8.38 -10.94
CA VAL A 38 10.46 -8.10 -12.07
C VAL A 38 11.36 -9.29 -12.37
N HIS A 39 11.66 -9.49 -13.65
CA HIS A 39 12.70 -10.40 -14.09
C HIS A 39 14.00 -9.61 -14.27
N ILE A 40 15.08 -10.10 -13.65
CA ILE A 40 16.39 -9.44 -13.71
C ILE A 40 17.47 -10.37 -14.24
N THR A 41 18.45 -9.78 -14.91
CA THR A 41 19.73 -10.41 -15.21
C THR A 41 20.79 -9.82 -14.29
N VAL A 42 21.48 -10.66 -13.53
CA VAL A 42 22.59 -10.24 -12.67
C VAL A 42 23.86 -10.18 -13.50
N LEU A 43 24.58 -9.08 -13.40
CA LEU A 43 25.83 -8.84 -14.11
C LEU A 43 27.04 -9.33 -13.29
N THR A 44 28.18 -9.43 -13.93
CA THR A 44 29.46 -9.92 -13.34
C THR A 44 29.98 -9.02 -12.21
N ASP A 45 29.58 -7.75 -12.18
CA ASP A 45 29.90 -6.76 -11.12
C ASP A 45 28.97 -6.80 -9.94
N GLY A 46 27.96 -7.71 -9.92
CA GLY A 46 26.96 -7.83 -8.88
C GLY A 46 25.77 -6.87 -9.01
N SER A 47 25.76 -5.99 -10.01
CA SER A 47 24.58 -5.18 -10.36
C SER A 47 23.57 -5.99 -11.18
N GLY A 48 22.39 -5.42 -11.44
CA GLY A 48 21.37 -6.10 -12.23
C GLY A 48 20.71 -5.21 -13.29
N VAL A 49 20.10 -5.87 -14.27
CA VAL A 49 19.27 -5.24 -15.29
C VAL A 49 17.87 -5.81 -15.19
N ILE A 50 16.86 -4.93 -15.03
CA ILE A 50 15.44 -5.29 -15.12
C ILE A 50 15.11 -5.50 -16.59
N GLU A 51 14.84 -6.75 -16.94
CA GLU A 51 14.50 -7.17 -18.30
C GLU A 51 13.03 -7.01 -18.60
N GLU A 52 12.20 -7.26 -17.57
CA GLU A 52 10.76 -7.26 -17.67
C GLU A 52 10.13 -6.88 -16.32
N VAL A 53 8.99 -6.18 -16.38
CA VAL A 53 8.12 -5.91 -15.23
C VAL A 53 6.83 -6.67 -15.48
N GLU A 54 6.44 -7.55 -14.54
CA GLU A 54 5.20 -8.33 -14.64
C GLU A 54 3.97 -7.42 -14.58
N GLU A 55 2.86 -7.91 -15.12
CA GLU A 55 1.58 -7.21 -15.05
C GLU A 55 1.15 -7.06 -13.57
N ARG A 56 0.69 -5.86 -13.23
CA ARG A 56 0.21 -5.54 -11.89
C ARG A 56 -1.19 -6.07 -11.69
N GLU A 57 -1.39 -6.91 -10.68
CA GLU A 57 -2.73 -7.34 -10.26
C GLU A 57 -3.52 -6.18 -9.66
N ARG A 58 -2.83 -5.31 -8.90
CA ARG A 58 -3.37 -4.16 -8.16
C ARG A 58 -2.34 -3.06 -8.08
N ALA A 59 -2.81 -1.82 -7.94
CA ALA A 59 -1.90 -0.71 -7.70
C ALA A 59 -2.57 0.41 -6.93
N ILE A 60 -1.85 1.03 -6.00
CA ILE A 60 -2.24 2.33 -5.44
C ILE A 60 -1.66 3.39 -6.36
N VAL A 61 -2.54 4.12 -7.03
CA VAL A 61 -2.16 5.15 -8.00
C VAL A 61 -2.57 6.53 -7.52
N ARG A 62 -1.78 7.52 -7.88
CA ARG A 62 -2.07 8.94 -7.71
C ARG A 62 -2.15 9.57 -9.10
N LEU A 63 -3.21 10.31 -9.36
CA LEU A 63 -3.30 11.14 -10.56
C LEU A 63 -2.29 12.28 -10.45
N ASP A 64 -1.55 12.52 -11.54
CA ASP A 64 -0.68 13.68 -11.63
C ASP A 64 -1.56 14.94 -11.63
N PRO A 65 -1.33 15.92 -10.74
CA PRO A 65 -2.12 17.14 -10.69
C PRO A 65 -1.88 18.07 -11.90
N ARG A 66 -1.00 17.73 -12.82
CA ARG A 66 -0.72 18.55 -14.01
C ARG A 66 -1.86 18.46 -15.02
N PRO A 67 -2.32 19.60 -15.63
CA PRO A 67 -3.51 19.64 -16.49
C PRO A 67 -3.41 18.86 -17.81
N GLN A 68 -2.25 18.32 -18.16
CA GLN A 68 -1.98 17.76 -19.49
C GLN A 68 -1.77 16.25 -19.52
N GLY A 69 -2.07 15.50 -18.45
CA GLY A 69 -1.64 14.12 -18.43
C GLY A 69 -2.61 13.15 -17.79
N ASP A 70 -2.98 12.15 -18.56
CA ASP A 70 -3.46 10.85 -18.06
C ASP A 70 -2.35 10.06 -17.33
N TYR A 71 -1.27 10.75 -16.88
CA TYR A 71 -0.17 10.10 -16.20
C TYR A 71 -0.59 9.68 -14.78
N GLN A 72 -0.52 8.39 -14.53
CA GLN A 72 -0.80 7.80 -13.23
C GLN A 72 0.52 7.43 -12.56
N GLN A 73 0.85 8.13 -11.48
CA GLN A 73 1.96 7.76 -10.64
C GLN A 73 1.58 6.54 -9.80
N VAL A 74 2.31 5.45 -9.95
CA VAL A 74 2.13 4.25 -9.11
C VAL A 74 2.89 4.45 -7.80
N LEU A 75 2.17 4.57 -6.70
CA LEU A 75 2.75 4.71 -5.37
C LEU A 75 3.21 3.35 -4.82
N LEU A 76 2.41 2.32 -5.04
CA LEU A 76 2.70 0.95 -4.63
C LEU A 76 1.99 -0.02 -5.57
N ALA A 77 2.73 -0.98 -6.11
CA ALA A 77 2.21 -2.08 -6.91
C ALA A 77 1.99 -3.32 -6.04
N ASN A 78 1.01 -4.12 -6.42
CA ASN A 78 0.69 -5.43 -5.84
C ASN A 78 0.58 -5.47 -4.31
N PRO A 79 -0.09 -4.49 -3.62
CA PRO A 79 -0.34 -4.61 -2.20
C PRO A 79 -1.30 -5.78 -1.92
N ASP A 80 -1.01 -6.56 -0.88
CA ASP A 80 -1.93 -7.61 -0.43
C ASP A 80 -3.13 -7.03 0.32
N GLN A 81 -2.94 -5.86 0.96
CA GLN A 81 -3.99 -5.16 1.68
C GLN A 81 -3.69 -3.67 1.87
N ALA A 82 -4.75 -2.87 1.99
CA ALA A 82 -4.72 -1.50 2.49
C ALA A 82 -5.13 -1.46 3.96
N VAL A 83 -4.38 -0.76 4.79
CA VAL A 83 -4.61 -0.64 6.23
C VAL A 83 -4.91 0.81 6.56
N PHE A 84 -6.16 1.10 6.90
CA PHE A 84 -6.62 2.44 7.20
C PHE A 84 -6.65 2.69 8.70
N VAL A 85 -5.76 3.57 9.19
CA VAL A 85 -5.60 3.83 10.61
C VAL A 85 -6.33 5.12 10.99
N PHE A 86 -7.31 5.01 11.87
CA PHE A 86 -8.08 6.14 12.38
C PHE A 86 -8.10 6.14 13.91
N ALA A 87 -7.85 7.29 14.52
CA ALA A 87 -7.97 7.44 15.96
C ALA A 87 -9.45 7.48 16.36
N CYS A 88 -9.81 6.85 17.49
CA CYS A 88 -11.14 6.97 18.09
C CYS A 88 -11.37 8.36 18.70
N ALA A 89 -10.29 9.00 19.18
CA ALA A 89 -10.30 10.35 19.72
C ALA A 89 -8.94 11.03 19.51
N HIS A 90 -8.93 12.35 19.55
CA HIS A 90 -7.73 13.18 19.44
C HIS A 90 -6.80 12.82 18.26
N PRO A 91 -7.21 13.11 17.03
CA PRO A 91 -8.46 13.80 16.61
C PRO A 91 -9.67 12.87 16.54
N SER A 92 -10.88 13.46 16.53
CA SER A 92 -12.11 12.71 16.24
C SER A 92 -12.05 12.09 14.84
N PRO A 93 -12.55 10.85 14.64
CA PRO A 93 -12.45 10.16 13.37
C PRO A 93 -13.26 10.88 12.27
N LYS A 94 -12.63 11.12 11.14
CA LYS A 94 -13.28 11.68 9.94
C LYS A 94 -13.82 10.52 9.08
N LEU A 95 -14.95 9.94 9.44
CA LEU A 95 -15.51 8.74 8.78
C LEU A 95 -15.72 8.93 7.28
N ARG A 96 -16.15 10.11 6.81
CA ARG A 96 -16.22 10.40 5.36
C ARG A 96 -14.90 10.27 4.63
N MET A 97 -13.77 10.47 5.32
CA MET A 97 -12.45 10.24 4.73
C MET A 97 -12.15 8.74 4.64
N LEU A 98 -12.53 7.99 5.67
CA LEU A 98 -12.45 6.52 5.64
C LEU A 98 -13.29 5.95 4.50
N ASP A 99 -14.54 6.41 4.32
CA ASP A 99 -15.40 5.98 3.21
C ASP A 99 -14.73 6.17 1.85
N ARG A 100 -14.08 7.32 1.63
CA ARG A 100 -13.33 7.58 0.39
C ARG A 100 -12.15 6.64 0.20
N PHE A 101 -11.42 6.32 1.27
CA PHE A 101 -10.31 5.36 1.21
C PHE A 101 -10.80 3.96 0.88
N LEU A 102 -11.92 3.54 1.47
CA LEU A 102 -12.55 2.25 1.18
C LEU A 102 -12.99 2.15 -0.28
N VAL A 103 -13.65 3.19 -0.81
CA VAL A 103 -14.05 3.25 -2.24
C VAL A 103 -12.82 3.13 -3.17
N ILE A 104 -11.70 3.77 -2.82
CA ILE A 104 -10.47 3.65 -3.62
C ILE A 104 -9.92 2.22 -3.56
N ALA A 105 -9.90 1.60 -2.39
CA ALA A 105 -9.44 0.23 -2.22
C ALA A 105 -10.32 -0.77 -3.01
N GLU A 106 -11.65 -0.64 -2.90
CA GLU A 106 -12.62 -1.44 -3.68
C GLU A 106 -12.40 -1.29 -5.19
N LYS A 107 -12.25 -0.06 -5.68
CA LYS A 107 -12.02 0.20 -7.11
C LYS A 107 -10.75 -0.47 -7.62
N GLN A 108 -9.75 -0.66 -6.77
CA GLN A 108 -8.46 -1.28 -7.11
C GLN A 108 -8.39 -2.77 -6.71
N ASN A 109 -9.51 -3.35 -6.27
CA ASN A 109 -9.59 -4.73 -5.75
C ASN A 109 -8.56 -5.02 -4.64
N ILE A 110 -8.27 -4.01 -3.79
CA ILE A 110 -7.33 -4.14 -2.68
C ILE A 110 -8.11 -4.45 -1.40
N PRO A 111 -7.90 -5.61 -0.75
CA PRO A 111 -8.52 -5.92 0.53
C PRO A 111 -8.22 -4.82 1.56
N ALA A 112 -9.26 -4.32 2.25
CA ALA A 112 -9.12 -3.25 3.22
C ALA A 112 -9.24 -3.76 4.65
N VAL A 113 -8.39 -3.24 5.55
CA VAL A 113 -8.44 -3.44 6.99
C VAL A 113 -8.51 -2.07 7.65
N ILE A 114 -9.44 -1.89 8.57
CA ILE A 114 -9.60 -0.67 9.36
C ILE A 114 -8.98 -0.88 10.73
N ILE A 115 -8.16 0.05 11.19
CA ILE A 115 -7.63 0.08 12.55
C ILE A 115 -8.24 1.26 13.29
N ALA A 116 -9.10 0.96 14.24
CA ALA A 116 -9.63 1.90 15.23
C ALA A 116 -8.60 2.03 16.36
N ASN A 117 -7.70 3.01 16.24
CA ASN A 117 -6.61 3.21 17.21
C ASN A 117 -7.05 4.14 18.36
N LYS A 118 -6.31 4.10 19.47
CA LYS A 118 -6.55 4.88 20.69
C LYS A 118 -7.89 4.53 21.36
N ILE A 119 -8.24 3.25 21.37
CA ILE A 119 -9.46 2.77 22.08
C ILE A 119 -9.45 3.09 23.57
N ASP A 120 -8.27 3.31 24.15
CA ASP A 120 -8.08 3.74 25.54
C ASP A 120 -8.65 5.14 25.87
N LEU A 121 -9.01 5.91 24.83
CA LEU A 121 -9.57 7.26 25.00
C LEU A 121 -11.10 7.32 24.88
N VAL A 122 -11.76 6.20 24.65
CA VAL A 122 -13.21 6.12 24.46
C VAL A 122 -13.81 4.94 25.21
N GLU A 123 -15.03 5.07 25.70
CA GLU A 123 -15.72 3.98 26.41
C GLU A 123 -16.09 2.81 25.48
N ASN A 124 -16.44 3.13 24.25
CA ASN A 124 -16.91 2.14 23.29
C ASN A 124 -16.54 2.53 21.86
N ALA A 125 -15.43 1.96 21.38
CA ALA A 125 -14.95 2.17 20.01
C ALA A 125 -15.87 1.54 18.94
N GLN A 126 -16.59 0.47 19.28
CA GLN A 126 -17.53 -0.17 18.34
C GLN A 126 -18.68 0.75 17.94
N LYS A 127 -19.12 1.68 18.82
CA LYS A 127 -20.12 2.69 18.44
C LYS A 127 -19.65 3.57 17.27
N LEU A 128 -18.34 3.74 17.10
CA LEU A 128 -17.76 4.56 16.05
C LEU A 128 -17.52 3.78 14.74
N PHE A 129 -17.05 2.55 14.83
CA PHE A 129 -16.57 1.78 13.69
C PHE A 129 -17.37 0.51 13.40
N GLY A 130 -18.27 0.08 14.27
CA GLY A 130 -19.03 -1.16 14.11
C GLY A 130 -19.90 -1.25 12.87
N LEU A 131 -20.33 -0.10 12.30
CA LEU A 131 -21.02 -0.08 11.01
C LEU A 131 -20.17 -0.72 9.91
N TYR A 132 -18.86 -0.49 9.92
CA TYR A 132 -17.95 -1.06 8.92
C TYR A 132 -17.84 -2.59 9.04
N GLU A 133 -17.93 -3.12 10.27
CA GLU A 133 -17.97 -4.59 10.49
C GLU A 133 -19.27 -5.17 9.91
N THR A 134 -20.42 -4.50 10.11
CA THR A 134 -21.70 -5.00 9.60
C THR A 134 -21.78 -5.04 8.08
N ILE A 135 -21.05 -4.16 7.39
CA ILE A 135 -20.97 -4.15 5.91
C ILE A 135 -19.79 -4.96 5.36
N GLY A 136 -19.09 -5.72 6.23
CA GLY A 136 -18.13 -6.75 5.82
C GLY A 136 -16.66 -6.35 5.87
N TYR A 137 -16.29 -5.15 6.35
CA TYR A 137 -14.89 -4.80 6.53
C TYR A 137 -14.33 -5.39 7.83
N ARG A 138 -13.06 -5.79 7.78
CA ARG A 138 -12.34 -6.18 8.98
C ARG A 138 -11.94 -4.93 9.75
N VAL A 139 -12.40 -4.81 11.00
CA VAL A 139 -12.02 -3.73 11.92
C VAL A 139 -11.20 -4.31 13.06
N LEU A 140 -10.04 -3.74 13.32
CA LEU A 140 -9.19 -4.05 14.46
C LEU A 140 -9.21 -2.88 15.43
N TYR A 141 -9.45 -3.19 16.68
CA TYR A 141 -9.51 -2.22 17.77
C TYR A 141 -8.18 -2.26 18.53
N ALA A 142 -7.42 -1.16 18.51
CA ALA A 142 -6.07 -1.15 19.05
C ALA A 142 -5.76 0.10 19.89
N SER A 143 -4.81 -0.04 20.78
CA SER A 143 -4.17 1.07 21.48
C SER A 143 -2.66 0.81 21.55
N THR A 144 -1.88 1.64 20.90
CA THR A 144 -0.42 1.59 21.00
C THR A 144 0.08 1.97 22.40
N LYS A 145 -0.73 2.72 23.16
CA LYS A 145 -0.40 3.14 24.54
C LYS A 145 -0.53 1.99 25.53
N THR A 146 -1.59 1.19 25.41
CA THR A 146 -1.87 0.08 26.33
C THR A 146 -1.40 -1.27 25.82
N GLY A 147 -1.08 -1.38 24.52
CA GLY A 147 -0.75 -2.64 23.86
C GLY A 147 -1.96 -3.47 23.43
N ALA A 148 -3.19 -3.03 23.73
CA ALA A 148 -4.41 -3.73 23.35
C ALA A 148 -4.52 -3.85 21.82
N GLY A 149 -4.88 -5.04 21.31
CA GLY A 149 -5.08 -5.33 19.89
C GLY A 149 -3.80 -5.37 19.03
N ILE A 150 -2.62 -5.10 19.59
CA ILE A 150 -1.37 -5.03 18.81
C ILE A 150 -0.93 -6.40 18.30
N GLU A 151 -1.11 -7.47 19.04
CA GLU A 151 -0.74 -8.82 18.59
C GLU A 151 -1.65 -9.29 17.42
N GLU A 152 -2.93 -8.95 17.46
CA GLU A 152 -3.84 -9.23 16.36
C GLU A 152 -3.46 -8.42 15.11
N LEU A 153 -3.08 -7.15 15.29
CA LEU A 153 -2.56 -6.32 14.22
C LEU A 153 -1.31 -6.95 13.59
N LYS A 154 -0.31 -7.32 14.40
CA LYS A 154 0.91 -7.99 13.91
C LYS A 154 0.59 -9.27 13.14
N SER A 155 -0.33 -10.09 13.63
CA SER A 155 -0.75 -11.32 12.94
C SER A 155 -1.42 -11.04 11.59
N THR A 156 -2.19 -9.96 11.51
CA THR A 156 -2.88 -9.52 10.28
C THR A 156 -1.91 -9.02 9.22
N LEU A 157 -0.78 -8.45 9.63
CA LEU A 157 0.26 -7.91 8.73
C LEU A 157 1.29 -8.96 8.31
N ARG A 158 1.43 -10.03 9.08
CA ARG A 158 2.50 -11.03 8.85
C ARG A 158 2.41 -11.66 7.47
N GLY A 159 3.54 -11.62 6.74
CA GLY A 159 3.66 -12.20 5.41
C GLY A 159 2.92 -11.45 4.29
N LYS A 160 2.49 -10.21 4.54
CA LYS A 160 1.74 -9.40 3.57
C LYS A 160 2.43 -8.08 3.28
N ILE A 161 2.34 -7.65 2.03
CA ILE A 161 2.66 -6.29 1.62
C ILE A 161 1.44 -5.42 1.97
N SER A 162 1.61 -4.55 2.96
CA SER A 162 0.50 -3.74 3.50
C SER A 162 0.77 -2.25 3.28
N ALA A 163 -0.18 -1.57 2.64
CA ALA A 163 -0.16 -0.13 2.48
C ALA A 163 -0.91 0.56 3.62
N PHE A 164 -0.23 1.41 4.38
CA PHE A 164 -0.84 2.18 5.46
C PHE A 164 -1.27 3.55 4.98
N ALA A 165 -2.50 3.95 5.33
CA ALA A 165 -3.01 5.29 5.13
C ALA A 165 -3.89 5.73 6.31
N GLY A 166 -4.00 7.05 6.50
CA GLY A 166 -4.80 7.65 7.55
C GLY A 166 -4.67 9.17 7.54
N PRO A 167 -5.45 9.88 8.38
CA PRO A 167 -5.36 11.34 8.53
C PRO A 167 -4.12 11.75 9.31
#